data_48f8d3a469796ad2ed814ee73fd0fb0b
#
_entry.id   48f8d3a469796ad2ed814ee73fd0fb0b
#
_cell.length_a   1.000
_cell.length_b   1.000
_cell.length_c   1.000
_cell.angle_alpha   90.00
_cell.angle_beta   90.00
_cell.angle_gamma   90.00
#
_symmetry.space_group_name_H-M   'P 1'
#
loop_
_entity.id
_entity.type
_entity.pdbx_description
1 polymer ?
#
loop_
_entity_poly.entity_id
_entity_poly.type
_entity_poly.pdbx_seq_one_letter_code
_entity_poly.pdbx_strand_id
1 'polypeptide(L)'
;MLFFECVKVTENNRNMPKKLENSGGYGTLLITVYVVYKAVGSGGDRMIDFRELPFHEDDLAELLQLEIDFVFQPIFDTEKLEIIAYEALMRPKGKSPLELIDEYQKKDKLFVIELATCFGAAMEYRRRGYTKDICINSFPSEVLNAGQTELFFKCFPEMEGKIIVEMLEYTKLNKHRWSEKQEEISSHDMRLALDDYSTGNNDISAVEYFHPQYVKFDRTMISGIHEDERKQKKVLELIQHFHGIGIKVVAEGIETEEELNYLRYSTEMDYVQGYYLAVPR
;
A
#
# COMPACT_ATOMS: atom_id res chain seq x y z
N MET A 1 -11.62 2.09 22.30
CA MET A 1 -12.19 0.79 21.92
C MET A 1 -13.56 1.08 21.34
N LEU A 2 -13.63 1.27 20.04
CA LEU A 2 -14.88 1.57 19.31
C LEU A 2 -15.30 0.30 18.58
N PHE A 3 -16.50 -0.13 18.81
CA PHE A 3 -17.08 -1.31 18.17
C PHE A 3 -18.00 -0.86 17.05
N PHE A 4 -17.93 -1.53 15.92
CA PHE A 4 -18.76 -1.27 14.77
C PHE A 4 -19.52 -2.56 14.38
N GLU A 5 -20.83 -2.50 14.25
CA GLU A 5 -21.67 -3.60 13.79
C GLU A 5 -22.24 -3.29 12.39
N CYS A 6 -22.12 -4.22 11.47
CA CYS A 6 -22.82 -4.15 10.20
C CYS A 6 -24.26 -4.62 10.40
N VAL A 7 -25.23 -3.73 10.27
CA VAL A 7 -26.66 -4.08 10.34
C VAL A 7 -27.20 -4.22 8.92
N LYS A 8 -27.48 -5.45 8.53
CA LYS A 8 -28.23 -5.72 7.30
C LYS A 8 -29.70 -5.35 7.56
N VAL A 9 -30.16 -4.25 6.98
CA VAL A 9 -31.58 -3.87 7.06
C VAL A 9 -32.34 -4.70 6.03
N THR A 10 -33.03 -5.73 6.47
CA THR A 10 -34.05 -6.40 5.64
C THR A 10 -35.37 -5.64 5.78
N GLU A 11 -36.20 -5.63 4.72
CA GLU A 11 -37.44 -4.86 4.59
C GLU A 11 -38.51 -5.04 5.69
N ASN A 12 -38.23 -5.77 6.77
CA ASN A 12 -39.20 -6.12 7.79
C ASN A 12 -38.97 -5.48 9.19
N ASN A 13 -38.27 -4.36 9.30
CA ASN A 13 -38.09 -3.75 10.61
C ASN A 13 -39.13 -2.62 10.85
N ARG A 14 -40.14 -2.93 11.67
CA ARG A 14 -41.33 -2.10 11.95
C ARG A 14 -41.08 -0.84 12.83
N ASN A 15 -39.84 -0.41 13.00
CA ASN A 15 -39.47 0.75 13.82
C ASN A 15 -38.73 1.84 13.00
N MET A 16 -39.28 2.24 11.87
CA MET A 16 -38.87 3.49 11.24
C MET A 16 -39.66 4.69 11.83
N PRO A 17 -39.02 5.82 12.10
CA PRO A 17 -39.73 7.03 12.53
C PRO A 17 -40.62 7.52 11.36
N LYS A 18 -41.89 7.67 11.60
CA LYS A 18 -42.88 8.26 10.67
C LYS A 18 -42.55 9.73 10.43
N LYS A 19 -41.83 10.03 9.36
CA LYS A 19 -41.84 11.36 8.72
C LYS A 19 -41.20 11.26 7.33
N LEU A 20 -41.99 10.97 6.34
CA LEU A 20 -41.82 11.34 4.92
C LEU A 20 -43.06 10.88 4.17
N GLU A 21 -44.19 11.61 4.36
CA GLU A 21 -45.27 11.59 3.41
C GLU A 21 -45.28 12.94 2.65
N ASN A 22 -45.43 12.83 1.33
CA ASN A 22 -45.73 13.85 0.34
C ASN A 22 -44.57 14.56 -0.37
N SER A 23 -44.10 13.96 -1.47
CA SER A 23 -44.09 14.68 -2.75
C SER A 23 -43.86 13.65 -3.87
N GLY A 24 -44.75 13.60 -4.85
CA GLY A 24 -44.72 12.68 -5.97
C GLY A 24 -43.56 13.02 -6.92
N GLY A 25 -42.82 11.98 -7.30
CA GLY A 25 -41.72 12.01 -8.26
C GLY A 25 -40.95 10.71 -8.15
N TYR A 26 -40.68 10.06 -9.25
CA TYR A 26 -39.91 8.82 -9.31
C TYR A 26 -38.62 8.93 -8.52
N GLY A 27 -38.65 8.49 -7.27
CA GLY A 27 -37.52 8.52 -6.36
C GLY A 27 -36.72 7.24 -6.46
N THR A 28 -35.53 7.33 -6.98
CA THR A 28 -34.50 6.32 -6.78
C THR A 28 -34.25 6.21 -5.28
N LEU A 29 -34.54 5.05 -4.69
CA LEU A 29 -34.32 4.77 -3.27
C LEU A 29 -32.81 4.70 -3.03
N LEU A 30 -32.20 5.80 -2.62
CA LEU A 30 -30.82 5.82 -2.12
C LEU A 30 -30.81 5.12 -0.75
N ILE A 31 -30.48 3.84 -0.72
CA ILE A 31 -30.21 3.12 0.52
C ILE A 31 -28.82 3.57 0.99
N THR A 32 -28.78 4.51 1.94
CA THR A 32 -27.54 4.86 2.62
C THR A 32 -27.24 3.76 3.63
N VAL A 33 -26.32 2.86 3.28
CA VAL A 33 -25.82 1.83 4.20
C VAL A 33 -24.75 2.47 5.08
N TYR A 34 -25.05 2.71 6.32
CA TYR A 34 -24.04 3.06 7.33
C TYR A 34 -23.31 1.78 7.74
N VAL A 35 -22.07 1.64 7.32
CA VAL A 35 -21.19 0.57 7.82
C VAL A 35 -20.62 1.03 9.16
N VAL A 36 -21.06 0.41 10.24
CA VAL A 36 -20.52 0.65 11.58
C VAL A 36 -19.50 -0.44 11.86
N TYR A 37 -18.23 -0.09 11.94
CA TYR A 37 -17.14 -1.06 12.20
C TYR A 37 -16.98 -1.32 13.70
N LYS A 38 -16.83 -2.56 14.08
CA LYS A 38 -16.55 -3.00 15.45
C LYS A 38 -15.08 -3.42 15.54
N ALA A 39 -14.24 -2.66 16.23
CA ALA A 39 -12.87 -3.06 16.48
C ALA A 39 -12.86 -4.29 17.42
N VAL A 40 -12.40 -5.42 16.95
CA VAL A 40 -12.18 -6.63 17.74
C VAL A 40 -10.70 -6.70 18.11
N GLY A 41 -10.43 -6.85 19.39
CA GLY A 41 -9.08 -6.86 19.94
C GLY A 41 -8.28 -8.12 19.62
N SER A 42 -6.99 -7.92 19.68
CA SER A 42 -5.87 -8.84 19.88
C SER A 42 -5.78 -10.14 19.10
N GLY A 43 -4.81 -10.15 18.15
CA GLY A 43 -3.81 -11.22 17.99
C GLY A 43 -4.31 -12.66 17.77
N GLY A 44 -4.56 -12.99 16.51
CA GLY A 44 -4.60 -14.33 15.98
C GLY A 44 -4.64 -14.22 14.46
N ASP A 45 -4.12 -15.21 13.74
CA ASP A 45 -4.08 -15.30 12.28
C ASP A 45 -5.47 -15.10 11.64
N ARG A 46 -5.93 -13.86 11.57
CA ARG A 46 -7.24 -13.55 11.04
C ARG A 46 -7.05 -13.01 9.62
N MET A 47 -7.39 -13.85 8.65
CA MET A 47 -7.41 -13.49 7.24
C MET A 47 -8.35 -12.31 7.00
N ILE A 48 -8.02 -11.51 5.97
CA ILE A 48 -8.87 -10.39 5.53
C ILE A 48 -10.24 -10.92 5.09
N ASP A 49 -11.30 -10.35 5.63
CA ASP A 49 -12.68 -10.66 5.22
C ASP A 49 -13.25 -9.52 4.36
N PHE A 50 -13.14 -9.64 3.06
CA PHE A 50 -13.62 -8.64 2.11
C PHE A 50 -15.14 -8.42 2.15
N ARG A 51 -15.92 -9.30 2.80
CA ARG A 51 -17.36 -9.10 3.04
C ARG A 51 -17.66 -7.94 4.00
N GLU A 52 -16.66 -7.45 4.72
CA GLU A 52 -16.78 -6.26 5.57
C GLU A 52 -16.94 -4.96 4.74
N LEU A 53 -16.67 -5.01 3.43
CA LEU A 53 -16.76 -3.86 2.54
C LEU A 53 -17.86 -4.05 1.48
N PRO A 54 -18.51 -2.97 1.03
CA PRO A 54 -19.63 -3.02 0.09
C PRO A 54 -19.15 -3.11 -1.38
N PHE A 55 -18.35 -4.14 -1.71
CA PHE A 55 -17.93 -4.42 -3.07
C PHE A 55 -19.12 -4.79 -3.97
N HIS A 56 -18.96 -4.57 -5.27
CA HIS A 56 -19.82 -5.17 -6.26
C HIS A 56 -19.69 -6.71 -6.22
N GLU A 57 -20.77 -7.43 -6.57
CA GLU A 57 -20.82 -8.89 -6.45
C GLU A 57 -19.69 -9.61 -7.21
N ASP A 58 -19.33 -9.11 -8.40
CA ASP A 58 -18.28 -9.70 -9.23
C ASP A 58 -16.89 -9.55 -8.58
N ASP A 59 -16.54 -8.35 -8.09
CA ASP A 59 -15.29 -8.09 -7.38
C ASP A 59 -15.22 -8.92 -6.11
N LEU A 60 -16.29 -8.96 -5.33
CA LEU A 60 -16.35 -9.72 -4.10
C LEU A 60 -16.18 -11.23 -4.33
N ALA A 61 -16.80 -11.77 -5.37
CA ALA A 61 -16.70 -13.21 -5.71
C ALA A 61 -15.24 -13.63 -5.99
N GLU A 62 -14.46 -12.78 -6.64
CA GLU A 62 -13.04 -13.03 -6.89
C GLU A 62 -12.20 -12.86 -5.60
N LEU A 63 -12.43 -11.79 -4.84
CA LEU A 63 -11.70 -11.51 -3.58
C LEU A 63 -11.91 -12.59 -2.53
N LEU A 64 -13.10 -13.20 -2.45
CA LEU A 64 -13.41 -14.28 -1.50
C LEU A 64 -12.66 -15.59 -1.79
N GLN A 65 -12.01 -15.72 -2.95
CA GLN A 65 -11.15 -16.87 -3.26
C GLN A 65 -9.75 -16.71 -2.66
N LEU A 66 -9.41 -15.52 -2.16
CA LEU A 66 -8.10 -15.22 -1.57
C LEU A 66 -8.12 -15.46 -0.06
N GLU A 67 -7.17 -16.25 0.41
CA GLU A 67 -6.85 -16.36 1.83
C GLU A 67 -5.55 -15.59 2.10
N ILE A 68 -5.68 -14.30 2.41
CA ILE A 68 -4.55 -13.37 2.63
C ILE A 68 -4.69 -12.61 3.95
N ASP A 69 -3.56 -12.18 4.49
CA ASP A 69 -3.42 -11.23 5.59
C ASP A 69 -2.32 -10.23 5.24
N PHE A 70 -2.13 -9.21 6.08
CA PHE A 70 -1.06 -8.23 5.94
C PHE A 70 -0.28 -8.10 7.24
N VAL A 71 1.03 -7.97 7.09
CA VAL A 71 1.92 -7.49 8.15
C VAL A 71 2.55 -6.18 7.70
N PHE A 72 3.03 -5.42 8.68
CA PHE A 72 3.59 -4.09 8.41
C PHE A 72 5.02 -4.00 8.89
N GLN A 73 5.88 -3.43 8.03
CA GLN A 73 7.24 -3.11 8.41
C GLN A 73 7.40 -1.59 8.49
N PRO A 74 7.86 -1.05 9.63
CA PRO A 74 8.04 0.39 9.78
C PRO A 74 9.23 0.90 8.98
N ILE A 75 9.07 2.10 8.40
CA ILE A 75 10.10 2.90 7.76
C ILE A 75 10.41 4.07 8.69
N PHE A 76 11.68 4.32 8.93
CA PHE A 76 12.15 5.30 9.91
C PHE A 76 12.85 6.49 9.23
N ASP A 77 12.68 7.67 9.80
CA ASP A 77 13.56 8.80 9.53
C ASP A 77 15.00 8.45 9.98
N THR A 78 15.98 8.67 9.11
CA THR A 78 17.36 8.23 9.37
C THR A 78 18.00 8.97 10.54
N GLU A 79 17.73 10.26 10.69
CA GLU A 79 18.33 11.09 11.74
C GLU A 79 17.69 10.83 13.10
N LYS A 80 16.34 10.86 13.16
CA LYS A 80 15.57 10.81 14.42
C LYS A 80 15.21 9.40 14.84
N LEU A 81 15.23 8.44 13.91
CA LEU A 81 14.71 7.07 14.09
C LEU A 81 13.24 7.05 14.55
N GLU A 82 12.47 8.02 14.10
CA GLU A 82 11.01 8.05 14.27
C GLU A 82 10.33 7.37 13.09
N ILE A 83 9.27 6.61 13.35
CA ILE A 83 8.49 5.96 12.30
C ILE A 83 7.78 7.04 11.47
N ILE A 84 7.99 7.02 10.16
CA ILE A 84 7.34 7.93 9.19
C ILE A 84 6.24 7.24 8.39
N ALA A 85 6.42 5.97 8.08
CA ALA A 85 5.50 5.17 7.29
C ALA A 85 5.54 3.69 7.72
N TYR A 86 4.59 2.93 7.20
CA TYR A 86 4.58 1.47 7.30
C TYR A 86 4.41 0.86 5.91
N GLU A 87 5.27 -0.06 5.53
CA GLU A 87 5.08 -0.87 4.33
C GLU A 87 4.14 -2.03 4.61
N ALA A 88 3.10 -2.16 3.79
CA ALA A 88 2.12 -3.24 3.85
C ALA A 88 2.59 -4.45 3.05
N LEU A 89 2.85 -5.55 3.72
CA LEU A 89 3.39 -6.77 3.15
C LEU A 89 2.34 -7.89 3.19
N MET A 90 1.84 -8.28 2.02
CA MET A 90 0.85 -9.35 1.87
C MET A 90 1.40 -10.68 2.38
N ARG A 91 0.55 -11.47 3.05
CA ARG A 91 0.83 -12.81 3.56
C ARG A 91 -0.24 -13.80 3.10
N PRO A 92 -0.09 -14.38 1.90
CA PRO A 92 -0.99 -15.43 1.44
C PRO A 92 -0.81 -16.70 2.27
N LYS A 93 -1.91 -17.38 2.55
CA LYS A 93 -1.88 -18.63 3.26
C LYS A 93 -1.33 -19.76 2.39
N GLY A 94 -0.31 -20.45 2.87
CA GLY A 94 0.24 -21.64 2.24
C GLY A 94 1.09 -21.42 0.99
N LYS A 95 1.37 -20.17 0.61
CA LYS A 95 2.25 -19.81 -0.50
C LYS A 95 2.91 -18.45 -0.25
N SER A 96 3.97 -18.14 -1.00
CA SER A 96 4.58 -16.81 -0.98
C SER A 96 3.76 -15.79 -1.78
N PRO A 97 3.95 -14.48 -1.55
CA PRO A 97 3.34 -13.43 -2.38
C PRO A 97 3.65 -13.60 -3.86
N LEU A 98 4.91 -13.93 -4.20
CA LEU A 98 5.33 -14.13 -5.59
C LEU A 98 4.62 -15.31 -6.27
N GLU A 99 4.42 -16.42 -5.56
CA GLU A 99 3.67 -17.57 -6.09
C GLU A 99 2.20 -17.20 -6.34
N LEU A 100 1.59 -16.39 -5.47
CA LEU A 100 0.22 -15.92 -5.67
C LEU A 100 0.12 -14.98 -6.88
N ILE A 101 1.04 -14.01 -7.00
CA ILE A 101 1.11 -13.06 -8.12
C ILE A 101 1.28 -13.83 -9.44
N ASP A 102 2.24 -14.77 -9.53
CA ASP A 102 2.47 -15.59 -10.72
C ASP A 102 1.25 -16.42 -11.11
N GLU A 103 0.55 -17.00 -10.12
CA GLU A 103 -0.70 -17.73 -10.35
C GLU A 103 -1.78 -16.84 -10.99
N TYR A 104 -2.00 -15.63 -10.46
CA TYR A 104 -3.04 -14.73 -10.94
C TYR A 104 -2.64 -14.05 -12.26
N GLN A 105 -1.37 -13.78 -12.48
CA GLN A 105 -0.86 -13.31 -13.75
C GLN A 105 -1.07 -14.33 -14.88
N LYS A 106 -0.82 -15.62 -14.63
CA LYS A 106 -1.10 -16.71 -15.60
C LYS A 106 -2.58 -16.87 -15.93
N LYS A 107 -3.46 -16.48 -15.03
CA LYS A 107 -4.92 -16.47 -15.21
C LYS A 107 -5.45 -15.19 -15.87
N ASP A 108 -4.59 -14.21 -16.17
CA ASP A 108 -4.97 -12.86 -16.63
C ASP A 108 -5.91 -12.14 -15.64
N LYS A 109 -5.64 -12.34 -14.34
CA LYS A 109 -6.43 -11.82 -13.22
C LYS A 109 -5.58 -11.03 -12.21
N LEU A 110 -4.48 -10.42 -12.66
CA LEU A 110 -3.58 -9.67 -11.78
C LEU A 110 -4.30 -8.52 -11.07
N PHE A 111 -5.31 -7.96 -11.71
CA PHE A 111 -6.17 -6.92 -11.14
C PHE A 111 -6.85 -7.35 -9.82
N VAL A 112 -7.17 -8.63 -9.64
CA VAL A 112 -7.73 -9.13 -8.37
C VAL A 112 -6.73 -8.99 -7.23
N ILE A 113 -5.43 -9.21 -7.52
CA ILE A 113 -4.36 -9.01 -6.54
C ILE A 113 -4.16 -7.53 -6.24
N GLU A 114 -4.21 -6.65 -7.26
CA GLU A 114 -4.18 -5.19 -7.06
C GLU A 114 -5.28 -4.73 -6.12
N LEU A 115 -6.52 -5.13 -6.40
CA LEU A 115 -7.69 -4.79 -5.59
C LEU A 115 -7.56 -5.33 -4.15
N ALA A 116 -7.14 -6.60 -4.02
CA ALA A 116 -6.94 -7.23 -2.72
C ALA A 116 -5.82 -6.57 -1.91
N THR A 117 -4.73 -6.15 -2.57
CA THR A 117 -3.61 -5.46 -1.92
C THR A 117 -4.06 -4.10 -1.41
N CYS A 118 -4.71 -3.30 -2.25
CA CYS A 118 -5.15 -1.95 -1.90
C CYS A 118 -6.13 -1.99 -0.71
N PHE A 119 -7.24 -2.71 -0.85
CA PHE A 119 -8.28 -2.74 0.18
C PHE A 119 -7.89 -3.55 1.41
N GLY A 120 -7.21 -4.69 1.24
CA GLY A 120 -6.79 -5.54 2.34
C GLY A 120 -5.74 -4.88 3.23
N ALA A 121 -4.75 -4.19 2.65
CA ALA A 121 -3.77 -3.41 3.39
C ALA A 121 -4.45 -2.31 4.22
N ALA A 122 -5.40 -1.56 3.62
CA ALA A 122 -6.12 -0.50 4.31
C ALA A 122 -7.00 -1.03 5.46
N MET A 123 -7.68 -2.17 5.27
CA MET A 123 -8.47 -2.83 6.32
C MET A 123 -7.60 -3.19 7.52
N GLU A 124 -6.48 -3.87 7.27
CA GLU A 124 -5.59 -4.30 8.34
C GLU A 124 -4.88 -3.12 9.01
N TYR A 125 -4.43 -2.11 8.22
CA TYR A 125 -3.83 -0.89 8.73
C TYR A 125 -4.76 -0.17 9.72
N ARG A 126 -6.03 0.02 9.35
CA ARG A 126 -7.08 0.58 10.22
C ARG A 126 -7.28 -0.27 11.47
N ARG A 127 -7.34 -1.60 11.32
CA ARG A 127 -7.53 -2.53 12.43
C ARG A 127 -6.41 -2.42 13.47
N ARG A 128 -5.18 -2.15 13.03
CA ARG A 128 -4.02 -1.92 13.91
C ARG A 128 -3.99 -0.53 14.54
N GLY A 129 -4.82 0.38 14.08
CA GLY A 129 -4.88 1.76 14.58
C GLY A 129 -3.66 2.59 14.22
N TYR A 130 -2.99 2.28 13.11
CA TYR A 130 -1.87 3.05 12.61
C TYR A 130 -2.34 4.41 12.05
N THR A 131 -1.47 5.43 12.11
CA THR A 131 -1.82 6.81 11.74
C THR A 131 -0.78 7.51 10.86
N LYS A 132 0.36 6.86 10.63
CA LYS A 132 1.45 7.36 9.77
C LYS A 132 1.11 7.13 8.30
N ASP A 133 2.02 7.41 7.39
CA ASP A 133 1.85 7.05 5.99
C ASP A 133 1.87 5.53 5.80
N ILE A 134 1.31 5.06 4.71
CA ILE A 134 1.28 3.66 4.33
C ILE A 134 1.84 3.47 2.92
N CYS A 135 2.81 2.58 2.77
CA CYS A 135 3.30 2.12 1.49
C CYS A 135 2.50 0.88 1.06
N ILE A 136 1.96 0.92 -0.15
CA ILE A 136 1.14 -0.15 -0.73
C ILE A 136 1.73 -0.56 -2.07
N ASN A 137 2.10 -1.84 -2.19
CA ASN A 137 2.58 -2.42 -3.42
C ASN A 137 1.52 -2.40 -4.52
N SER A 138 1.91 -2.05 -5.75
CA SER A 138 1.00 -1.85 -6.87
C SER A 138 1.66 -2.24 -8.20
N PHE A 139 0.85 -2.72 -9.14
CA PHE A 139 1.31 -3.07 -10.47
C PHE A 139 1.09 -1.89 -11.43
N PRO A 140 2.11 -1.51 -12.24
CA PRO A 140 1.98 -0.42 -13.22
C PRO A 140 0.90 -0.66 -14.28
N SER A 141 0.52 -1.93 -14.51
CA SER A 141 -0.51 -2.33 -15.49
C SER A 141 -1.93 -2.34 -14.94
N GLU A 142 -2.09 -2.29 -13.62
CA GLU A 142 -3.39 -2.43 -12.95
C GLU A 142 -3.84 -1.10 -12.35
N VAL A 143 -5.09 -0.71 -12.62
CA VAL A 143 -5.67 0.58 -12.21
C VAL A 143 -7.07 0.34 -11.67
N LEU A 144 -7.38 0.89 -10.52
CA LEU A 144 -8.74 0.89 -10.00
C LEU A 144 -9.61 1.78 -10.89
N ASN A 145 -10.82 1.33 -11.23
CA ASN A 145 -11.74 2.23 -11.91
C ASN A 145 -12.30 3.29 -10.95
N ALA A 146 -12.88 4.36 -11.50
CA ALA A 146 -13.36 5.50 -10.71
C ALA A 146 -14.32 5.09 -9.58
N GLY A 147 -15.19 4.09 -9.81
CA GLY A 147 -16.11 3.59 -8.77
C GLY A 147 -15.39 2.85 -7.64
N GLN A 148 -14.34 2.10 -7.94
CA GLN A 148 -13.52 1.40 -6.96
C GLN A 148 -12.66 2.37 -6.16
N THR A 149 -12.09 3.38 -6.80
CA THR A 149 -11.32 4.44 -6.14
C THR A 149 -12.23 5.28 -5.22
N GLU A 150 -13.42 5.67 -5.69
CA GLU A 150 -14.42 6.34 -4.85
C GLU A 150 -14.84 5.46 -3.65
N LEU A 151 -15.06 4.17 -3.89
CA LEU A 151 -15.37 3.22 -2.82
C LEU A 151 -14.24 3.15 -1.80
N PHE A 152 -12.99 3.09 -2.25
CA PHE A 152 -11.82 3.04 -1.37
C PHE A 152 -11.78 4.23 -0.42
N PHE A 153 -11.78 5.46 -0.94
CA PHE A 153 -11.70 6.66 -0.09
C PHE A 153 -12.98 6.93 0.72
N LYS A 154 -14.12 6.44 0.26
CA LYS A 154 -15.35 6.44 1.07
C LYS A 154 -15.25 5.49 2.26
N CYS A 155 -14.66 4.31 2.08
CA CYS A 155 -14.42 3.35 3.15
C CYS A 155 -13.26 3.76 4.06
N PHE A 156 -12.22 4.41 3.52
CA PHE A 156 -10.97 4.75 4.20
C PHE A 156 -10.59 6.24 4.05
N PRO A 157 -11.45 7.18 4.51
CA PRO A 157 -11.19 8.62 4.34
C PRO A 157 -9.91 9.09 5.05
N GLU A 158 -9.45 8.37 6.08
CA GLU A 158 -8.20 8.66 6.78
C GLU A 158 -6.94 8.33 5.96
N MET A 159 -7.07 7.64 4.82
CA MET A 159 -5.96 7.30 3.94
C MET A 159 -5.63 8.40 2.92
N GLU A 160 -6.52 9.37 2.72
CA GLU A 160 -6.29 10.46 1.78
C GLU A 160 -5.02 11.23 2.14
N GLY A 161 -4.13 11.42 1.15
CA GLY A 161 -2.83 12.06 1.32
C GLY A 161 -1.78 11.26 2.10
N LYS A 162 -2.08 10.01 2.51
CA LYS A 162 -1.14 9.16 3.27
C LYS A 162 -0.58 7.99 2.48
N ILE A 163 -1.15 7.66 1.33
CA ILE A 163 -0.72 6.51 0.55
C ILE A 163 0.55 6.84 -0.23
N ILE A 164 1.52 5.96 -0.14
CA ILE A 164 2.69 5.87 -0.98
C ILE A 164 2.53 4.59 -1.81
N VAL A 165 2.33 4.76 -3.11
CA VAL A 165 2.19 3.63 -4.05
C VAL A 165 3.59 3.14 -4.41
N GLU A 166 3.92 1.90 -4.09
CA GLU A 166 5.20 1.27 -4.41
C GLU A 166 5.07 0.49 -5.71
N MET A 167 5.78 0.94 -6.76
CA MET A 167 5.71 0.30 -8.08
C MET A 167 6.57 -0.95 -8.12
N LEU A 168 5.90 -2.08 -8.34
CA LEU A 168 6.54 -3.38 -8.51
C LEU A 168 7.12 -3.56 -9.91
N GLU A 169 8.30 -4.17 -10.00
CA GLU A 169 9.03 -4.42 -11.23
C GLU A 169 8.35 -5.43 -12.19
N TYR A 170 7.49 -6.30 -11.68
CA TYR A 170 7.09 -7.57 -12.29
C TYR A 170 6.20 -7.50 -13.54
N THR A 171 5.77 -6.34 -14.00
CA THR A 171 4.78 -6.26 -15.09
C THR A 171 5.30 -5.53 -16.32
N LYS A 172 4.88 -6.00 -17.50
CA LYS A 172 5.16 -5.30 -18.74
C LYS A 172 4.50 -3.94 -18.73
N LEU A 173 5.30 -2.89 -18.90
CA LEU A 173 4.81 -1.52 -19.00
C LEU A 173 3.82 -1.38 -20.16
N ASN A 174 2.60 -0.97 -19.83
CA ASN A 174 1.61 -0.51 -20.80
C ASN A 174 1.44 1.00 -20.62
N LYS A 175 1.91 1.79 -21.59
CA LYS A 175 1.90 3.27 -21.52
C LYS A 175 0.51 3.86 -21.26
N HIS A 176 -0.54 3.25 -21.80
CA HIS A 176 -1.89 3.75 -21.59
C HIS A 176 -2.34 3.52 -20.14
N ARG A 177 -2.15 2.29 -19.64
CA ARG A 177 -2.46 1.96 -18.25
C ARG A 177 -1.65 2.79 -17.26
N TRP A 178 -0.38 3.06 -17.58
CA TRP A 178 0.44 3.93 -16.75
C TRP A 178 -0.11 5.37 -16.67
N SER A 179 -0.58 5.92 -17.79
CA SER A 179 -1.20 7.26 -17.77
C SER A 179 -2.45 7.32 -16.89
N GLU A 180 -3.30 6.27 -16.96
CA GLU A 180 -4.47 6.14 -16.07
C GLU A 180 -4.06 6.01 -14.59
N LYS A 181 -2.99 5.25 -14.30
CA LYS A 181 -2.43 5.09 -12.94
C LYS A 181 -1.88 6.40 -12.39
N GLN A 182 -1.19 7.18 -13.22
CA GLN A 182 -0.70 8.52 -12.83
C GLN A 182 -1.85 9.46 -12.49
N GLU A 183 -2.95 9.41 -13.23
CA GLU A 183 -4.15 10.19 -12.94
C GLU A 183 -4.80 9.76 -11.62
N GLU A 184 -4.91 8.45 -11.37
CA GLU A 184 -5.36 7.90 -10.09
C GLU A 184 -4.51 8.40 -8.92
N ILE A 185 -3.18 8.29 -9.01
CA ILE A 185 -2.23 8.73 -7.97
C ILE A 185 -2.36 10.23 -7.72
N SER A 186 -2.38 11.05 -8.76
CA SER A 186 -2.38 12.51 -8.63
C SER A 186 -3.72 13.07 -8.14
N SER A 187 -4.85 12.44 -8.47
CA SER A 187 -6.18 12.91 -8.07
C SER A 187 -6.49 12.77 -6.59
N HIS A 188 -5.71 11.94 -5.87
CA HIS A 188 -5.90 11.65 -4.45
C HIS A 188 -4.69 11.98 -3.57
N ASP A 189 -3.83 12.90 -4.02
CA ASP A 189 -2.60 13.29 -3.31
C ASP A 189 -1.74 12.10 -2.84
N MET A 190 -1.80 10.99 -3.58
CA MET A 190 -0.93 9.84 -3.34
C MET A 190 0.48 10.15 -3.84
N ARG A 191 1.47 9.53 -3.23
CA ARG A 191 2.88 9.63 -3.61
C ARG A 191 3.33 8.33 -4.24
N LEU A 192 4.38 8.39 -5.04
CA LEU A 192 4.94 7.26 -5.76
C LEU A 192 6.34 6.94 -5.22
N ALA A 193 6.58 5.67 -4.95
CA ALA A 193 7.91 5.12 -4.68
C ALA A 193 8.29 4.12 -5.78
N LEU A 194 9.53 4.16 -6.22
CA LEU A 194 10.14 3.14 -7.05
C LEU A 194 10.88 2.17 -6.15
N ASP A 195 10.42 0.93 -6.14
CA ASP A 195 10.97 -0.14 -5.30
C ASP A 195 12.18 -0.83 -5.95
N ASP A 196 13.01 -1.52 -5.15
CA ASP A 196 14.13 -2.35 -5.60
C ASP A 196 15.07 -1.65 -6.61
N TYR A 197 15.43 -0.38 -6.40
CA TYR A 197 16.33 0.34 -7.30
C TYR A 197 17.68 -0.37 -7.44
N SER A 198 18.17 -0.45 -8.66
CA SER A 198 19.36 -1.16 -9.11
C SER A 198 19.25 -2.68 -9.27
N THR A 199 18.07 -3.25 -9.08
CA THR A 199 17.76 -4.61 -9.46
C THR A 199 16.85 -4.63 -10.69
N GLY A 200 16.91 -5.69 -11.48
CA GLY A 200 16.06 -5.87 -12.65
C GLY A 200 16.00 -4.67 -13.61
N ASN A 201 14.81 -4.12 -13.83
CA ASN A 201 14.56 -2.98 -14.73
C ASN A 201 14.46 -1.64 -13.99
N ASN A 202 14.58 -1.61 -12.66
CA ASN A 202 14.48 -0.40 -11.87
C ASN A 202 15.84 0.33 -11.81
N ASP A 203 16.13 1.08 -12.84
CA ASP A 203 17.33 1.91 -13.02
C ASP A 203 16.95 3.39 -13.20
N ILE A 204 17.90 4.21 -13.60
CA ILE A 204 17.67 5.64 -13.84
C ILE A 204 16.60 5.90 -14.90
N SER A 205 16.44 5.01 -15.90
CA SER A 205 15.40 5.18 -16.92
C SER A 205 14.00 4.94 -16.39
N ALA A 206 13.85 4.07 -15.39
CA ALA A 206 12.60 3.90 -14.65
C ALA A 206 12.27 5.14 -13.82
N VAL A 207 13.25 5.74 -13.15
CA VAL A 207 13.07 7.01 -12.42
C VAL A 207 12.64 8.14 -13.35
N GLU A 208 13.28 8.26 -14.51
CA GLU A 208 12.92 9.26 -15.54
C GLU A 208 11.51 9.01 -16.13
N TYR A 209 11.07 7.78 -16.17
CA TYR A 209 9.76 7.40 -16.71
C TYR A 209 8.63 7.57 -15.69
N PHE A 210 8.84 7.12 -14.46
CA PHE A 210 7.82 7.12 -13.43
C PHE A 210 7.72 8.43 -12.66
N HIS A 211 8.79 9.24 -12.60
CA HIS A 211 8.89 10.47 -11.80
C HIS A 211 8.48 10.28 -10.33
N PRO A 212 9.07 9.31 -9.61
CA PRO A 212 8.69 9.01 -8.25
C PRO A 212 9.10 10.12 -7.27
N GLN A 213 8.47 10.21 -6.12
CA GLN A 213 8.90 11.05 -5.00
C GLN A 213 9.92 10.33 -4.10
N TYR A 214 9.94 9.00 -4.17
CA TYR A 214 10.85 8.15 -3.38
C TYR A 214 11.51 7.11 -4.26
N VAL A 215 12.78 6.81 -3.98
CA VAL A 215 13.51 5.66 -4.55
C VAL A 215 14.01 4.81 -3.40
N LYS A 216 13.70 3.50 -3.40
CA LYS A 216 14.13 2.55 -2.38
C LYS A 216 15.34 1.79 -2.89
N PHE A 217 16.46 1.91 -2.18
CA PHE A 217 17.70 1.21 -2.50
C PHE A 217 17.65 -0.21 -1.97
N ASP A 218 17.71 -1.16 -2.87
CA ASP A 218 17.69 -2.59 -2.54
C ASP A 218 18.83 -2.97 -1.58
N ARG A 219 18.59 -4.00 -0.77
CA ARG A 219 19.55 -4.56 0.16
C ARG A 219 20.93 -4.85 -0.45
N THR A 220 21.01 -5.24 -1.72
CA THR A 220 22.31 -5.54 -2.38
C THR A 220 23.22 -4.33 -2.42
N MET A 221 22.66 -3.11 -2.43
CA MET A 221 23.42 -1.86 -2.36
C MET A 221 23.86 -1.53 -0.92
N ILE A 222 23.06 -1.95 0.08
CA ILE A 222 23.22 -1.54 1.48
C ILE A 222 24.01 -2.54 2.30
N SER A 223 23.84 -3.85 2.06
CA SER A 223 24.52 -4.89 2.82
C SER A 223 26.04 -4.74 2.82
N GLY A 224 26.63 -4.61 4.01
CA GLY A 224 28.07 -4.44 4.20
C GLY A 224 28.64 -3.09 3.73
N ILE A 225 27.79 -2.08 3.55
CA ILE A 225 28.19 -0.76 3.03
C ILE A 225 29.25 -0.07 3.93
N HIS A 226 29.26 -0.33 5.23
CA HIS A 226 30.23 0.25 6.18
C HIS A 226 31.68 -0.19 5.89
N GLU A 227 31.90 -1.30 5.18
CA GLU A 227 33.22 -1.86 4.85
C GLU A 227 33.57 -1.77 3.36
N ASP A 228 32.61 -1.40 2.46
CA ASP A 228 32.81 -1.39 1.01
C ASP A 228 32.85 0.03 0.44
N GLU A 229 34.06 0.56 0.24
CA GLU A 229 34.27 1.91 -0.33
C GLU A 229 33.62 2.10 -1.72
N ARG A 230 33.46 1.04 -2.52
CA ARG A 230 32.82 1.14 -3.85
C ARG A 230 31.33 1.33 -3.70
N LYS A 231 30.69 0.59 -2.77
CA LYS A 231 29.28 0.77 -2.45
C LYS A 231 29.05 2.17 -1.85
N GLN A 232 29.89 2.57 -0.92
CA GLN A 232 29.84 3.90 -0.31
C GLN A 232 29.83 5.00 -1.36
N LYS A 233 30.81 4.98 -2.27
CA LYS A 233 30.92 5.96 -3.35
C LYS A 233 29.67 5.97 -4.23
N LYS A 234 29.21 4.77 -4.68
CA LYS A 234 28.02 4.64 -5.54
C LYS A 234 26.76 5.19 -4.85
N VAL A 235 26.53 4.81 -3.60
CA VAL A 235 25.34 5.25 -2.82
C VAL A 235 25.37 6.76 -2.60
N LEU A 236 26.51 7.34 -2.24
CA LEU A 236 26.62 8.80 -2.08
C LEU A 236 26.35 9.57 -3.39
N GLU A 237 26.89 9.10 -4.52
CA GLU A 237 26.65 9.70 -5.83
C GLU A 237 25.16 9.66 -6.19
N LEU A 238 24.47 8.54 -5.90
CA LEU A 238 23.04 8.37 -6.17
C LEU A 238 22.17 9.24 -5.24
N ILE A 239 22.49 9.33 -3.94
CA ILE A 239 21.80 10.22 -3.01
C ILE A 239 21.87 11.66 -3.52
N GLN A 240 23.07 12.15 -3.84
CA GLN A 240 23.26 13.51 -4.39
C GLN A 240 22.48 13.73 -5.69
N HIS A 241 22.49 12.76 -6.59
CA HIS A 241 21.74 12.83 -7.84
C HIS A 241 20.23 12.95 -7.58
N PHE A 242 19.65 12.07 -6.75
CA PHE A 242 18.22 12.06 -6.45
C PHE A 242 17.78 13.29 -5.68
N HIS A 243 18.55 13.75 -4.72
CA HIS A 243 18.29 15.01 -4.02
C HIS A 243 18.35 16.22 -4.98
N GLY A 244 19.28 16.21 -5.94
CA GLY A 244 19.40 17.24 -6.97
C GLY A 244 18.16 17.39 -7.86
N ILE A 245 17.32 16.37 -7.94
CA ILE A 245 16.04 16.37 -8.70
C ILE A 245 14.81 16.28 -7.78
N GLY A 246 14.99 16.45 -6.47
CA GLY A 246 13.90 16.52 -5.49
C GLY A 246 13.32 15.17 -5.05
N ILE A 247 14.01 14.06 -5.32
CA ILE A 247 13.59 12.70 -4.92
C ILE A 247 14.25 12.34 -3.59
N LYS A 248 13.48 11.77 -2.68
CA LYS A 248 13.96 11.22 -1.40
C LYS A 248 14.37 9.77 -1.54
N VAL A 249 15.31 9.33 -0.71
CA VAL A 249 15.88 7.99 -0.77
C VAL A 249 15.61 7.18 0.50
N VAL A 250 15.31 5.89 0.31
CA VAL A 250 15.08 4.93 1.40
C VAL A 250 16.11 3.82 1.27
N ALA A 251 16.85 3.51 2.31
CA ALA A 251 17.72 2.34 2.36
C ALA A 251 16.96 1.14 2.97
N GLU A 252 16.95 0.03 2.25
CA GLU A 252 16.27 -1.18 2.65
C GLU A 252 17.21 -2.29 3.12
N GLY A 253 16.63 -3.21 3.89
CA GLY A 253 17.31 -4.42 4.29
C GLY A 253 18.47 -4.20 5.26
N ILE A 254 18.42 -3.17 6.11
CA ILE A 254 19.41 -2.96 7.16
C ILE A 254 19.32 -4.09 8.17
N GLU A 255 20.40 -4.83 8.38
CA GLU A 255 20.45 -5.96 9.28
C GLU A 255 21.46 -5.78 10.42
N THR A 256 22.36 -4.79 10.34
CA THR A 256 23.38 -4.55 11.37
C THR A 256 23.41 -3.11 11.86
N GLU A 257 23.95 -2.92 13.06
CA GLU A 257 24.18 -1.60 13.64
C GLU A 257 25.18 -0.78 12.85
N GLU A 258 26.21 -1.44 12.30
CA GLU A 258 27.28 -0.82 11.53
C GLU A 258 26.74 -0.25 10.20
N GLU A 259 25.85 -0.98 9.51
CA GLU A 259 25.14 -0.50 8.31
C GLU A 259 24.31 0.75 8.64
N LEU A 260 23.49 0.69 9.71
CA LEU A 260 22.68 1.82 10.15
C LEU A 260 23.55 3.03 10.51
N ASN A 261 24.59 2.84 11.29
CA ASN A 261 25.48 3.91 11.74
C ASN A 261 26.19 4.58 10.54
N TYR A 262 26.64 3.79 9.57
CA TYR A 262 27.22 4.35 8.35
C TYR A 262 26.22 5.24 7.60
N LEU A 263 25.03 4.75 7.33
CA LEU A 263 23.98 5.50 6.63
C LEU A 263 23.60 6.78 7.39
N ARG A 264 23.47 6.69 8.70
CA ARG A 264 23.04 7.77 9.57
C ARG A 264 24.06 8.89 9.74
N TYR A 265 25.35 8.54 9.84
CA TYR A 265 26.38 9.50 10.20
C TYR A 265 27.32 9.87 9.04
N SER A 266 27.31 9.13 7.96
CA SER A 266 28.22 9.32 6.84
C SER A 266 27.53 9.63 5.52
N THR A 267 26.16 9.67 5.52
CA THR A 267 25.37 9.95 4.30
C THR A 267 24.23 10.93 4.62
N GLU A 268 23.57 11.40 3.57
CA GLU A 268 22.33 12.17 3.65
C GLU A 268 21.11 11.27 3.32
N MET A 269 21.12 10.00 3.72
CA MET A 269 20.00 9.07 3.55
C MET A 269 18.77 9.60 4.28
N ASP A 270 17.63 9.74 3.59
CA ASP A 270 16.43 10.29 4.21
C ASP A 270 15.76 9.28 5.15
N TYR A 271 15.59 8.04 4.68
CA TYR A 271 14.84 7.01 5.41
C TYR A 271 15.55 5.65 5.39
N VAL A 272 15.22 4.84 6.38
CA VAL A 272 15.84 3.53 6.61
C VAL A 272 14.79 2.49 7.00
N GLN A 273 14.97 1.26 6.51
CA GLN A 273 14.12 0.11 6.81
C GLN A 273 14.98 -1.16 6.89
N GLY A 274 14.67 -2.06 7.80
CA GLY A 274 15.38 -3.33 7.89
C GLY A 274 15.11 -4.09 9.19
N TYR A 275 15.52 -5.35 9.21
CA TYR A 275 15.27 -6.24 10.35
C TYR A 275 16.03 -5.83 11.63
N TYR A 276 17.14 -5.12 11.49
CA TYR A 276 17.82 -4.54 12.63
C TYR A 276 16.95 -3.51 13.37
N LEU A 277 16.17 -2.72 12.64
CA LEU A 277 15.26 -1.72 13.21
C LEU A 277 13.96 -2.34 13.68
N ALA A 278 13.29 -3.09 12.80
CA ALA A 278 12.07 -3.82 13.13
C ALA A 278 11.75 -4.89 12.06
N VAL A 279 11.30 -6.04 12.50
CA VAL A 279 10.75 -7.06 11.61
C VAL A 279 9.28 -6.76 11.27
N PRO A 280 8.78 -7.20 10.10
CA PRO A 280 7.35 -7.12 9.77
C PRO A 280 6.49 -7.87 10.79
N ARG A 281 5.43 -7.27 11.27
CA ARG A 281 4.53 -7.85 12.28
C ARG A 281 3.09 -7.40 12.11
#